data_226502766185d57279eb8ccc369886f3
#
_entry.id   226502766185d57279eb8ccc369886f3
#
_cell.length_a   1.000
_cell.length_b   1.000
_cell.length_c   1.000
_cell.angle_alpha   90.00
_cell.angle_beta   90.00
_cell.angle_gamma   90.00
#
_symmetry.space_group_name_H-M   'P 1'
#
loop_
_entity.id
_entity.type
_entity.pdbx_description
1 polymer ?
#
loop_
_entity_poly.entity_id
_entity_poly.type
_entity_poly.pdbx_seq_one_letter_code
_entity_poly.pdbx_strand_id
1 'polypeptide(L)'
;MARTLRVLLWLMGWSCVAIGLFHFALGNAAIPGAAHAGTTIDSWGRFMGASFAGYGLAWLWAARQRPVPAAAVRVLAGVFFLGGLGRLLSLGLHGWPQWFQVVLAVIELGLPPVYFWLADADRRAFDTAESGAGVPYEAGVPDGRSVPNGPR
;
A
#
# COMPACT_ATOMS: atom_id res chain seq x y z
N MET A 1 11.59 9.78 2.17
CA MET A 1 10.42 8.93 2.50
C MET A 1 9.70 8.43 1.25
N ALA A 2 9.35 9.25 0.27
CA ALA A 2 8.71 8.82 -0.98
C ALA A 2 9.39 7.64 -1.71
N ARG A 3 10.72 7.63 -1.75
CA ARG A 3 11.49 6.53 -2.39
C ARG A 3 11.32 5.22 -1.64
N THR A 4 11.39 5.25 -0.32
CA THR A 4 11.23 4.05 0.54
C THR A 4 9.83 3.49 0.41
N LEU A 5 8.78 4.33 0.53
CA LEU A 5 7.40 3.92 0.32
C LEU A 5 7.23 3.23 -1.04
N ARG A 6 7.71 3.85 -2.11
CA ARG A 6 7.58 3.29 -3.46
C ARG A 6 8.29 1.95 -3.63
N VAL A 7 9.48 1.78 -3.06
CA VAL A 7 10.19 0.49 -3.08
C VAL A 7 9.38 -0.58 -2.35
N LEU A 8 8.83 -0.27 -1.18
CA LEU A 8 7.99 -1.20 -0.43
C LEU A 8 6.71 -1.57 -1.19
N LEU A 9 6.06 -0.61 -1.88
CA LEU A 9 4.89 -0.89 -2.72
C LEU A 9 5.23 -1.83 -3.88
N TRP A 10 6.39 -1.63 -4.54
CA TRP A 10 6.86 -2.53 -5.59
C TRP A 10 7.15 -3.93 -5.08
N LEU A 11 7.86 -4.04 -3.94
CA LEU A 11 8.14 -5.33 -3.31
C LEU A 11 6.86 -6.06 -2.92
N MET A 12 5.93 -5.37 -2.24
CA MET A 12 4.64 -5.96 -1.87
C MET A 12 3.85 -6.41 -3.10
N GLY A 13 3.74 -5.55 -4.11
CA GLY A 13 2.99 -5.86 -5.32
C GLY A 13 3.53 -7.10 -6.04
N TRP A 14 4.83 -7.17 -6.29
CA TRP A 14 5.44 -8.33 -6.93
C TRP A 14 5.36 -9.60 -6.09
N SER A 15 5.53 -9.50 -4.76
CA SER A 15 5.36 -10.64 -3.85
C SER A 15 3.94 -11.19 -3.91
N CYS A 16 2.92 -10.33 -3.85
CA CYS A 16 1.52 -10.74 -3.95
C CYS A 16 1.20 -11.36 -5.31
N VAL A 17 1.70 -10.78 -6.42
CA VAL A 17 1.51 -11.35 -7.76
C VAL A 17 2.16 -12.74 -7.85
N ALA A 18 3.41 -12.88 -7.43
CA ALA A 18 4.14 -14.14 -7.50
C ALA A 18 3.47 -15.23 -6.65
N ILE A 19 3.12 -14.93 -5.40
CA ILE A 19 2.44 -15.86 -4.50
C ILE A 19 1.04 -16.21 -5.05
N GLY A 20 0.32 -15.21 -5.54
CA GLY A 20 -1.01 -15.40 -6.11
C GLY A 20 -0.99 -16.32 -7.32
N LEU A 21 -0.08 -16.10 -8.28
CA LEU A 21 0.08 -16.95 -9.45
C LEU A 21 0.55 -18.35 -9.08
N PHE A 22 1.43 -18.49 -8.08
CA PHE A 22 1.88 -19.77 -7.58
C PHE A 22 0.70 -20.61 -7.04
N HIS A 23 -0.18 -20.02 -6.21
CA HIS A 23 -1.37 -20.69 -5.70
C HIS A 23 -2.40 -20.96 -6.81
N PHE A 24 -2.57 -20.03 -7.74
CA PHE A 24 -3.44 -20.20 -8.88
C PHE A 24 -3.02 -21.41 -9.76
N ALA A 25 -1.73 -21.54 -10.02
CA ALA A 25 -1.21 -22.61 -10.87
C ALA A 25 -1.21 -23.99 -10.17
N LEU A 26 -0.79 -24.03 -8.91
CA LEU A 26 -0.57 -25.31 -8.19
C LEU A 26 -1.76 -25.75 -7.32
N GLY A 27 -2.71 -24.84 -7.00
CA GLY A 27 -3.84 -25.15 -6.15
C GLY A 27 -3.42 -25.71 -4.79
N ASN A 28 -3.99 -26.86 -4.39
CA ASN A 28 -3.68 -27.51 -3.10
C ASN A 28 -2.19 -27.86 -2.93
N ALA A 29 -1.46 -28.13 -4.02
CA ALA A 29 -0.04 -28.46 -3.95
C ALA A 29 0.83 -27.27 -3.50
N ALA A 30 0.32 -26.02 -3.62
CA ALA A 30 0.99 -24.85 -3.13
C ALA A 30 0.91 -24.68 -1.60
N ILE A 31 0.03 -25.43 -0.92
CA ILE A 31 -0.25 -25.27 0.50
C ILE A 31 0.29 -26.50 1.24
N PRO A 32 1.34 -26.34 2.08
CA PRO A 32 1.87 -27.44 2.88
C PRO A 32 0.78 -28.09 3.75
N GLY A 33 0.64 -29.41 3.62
CA GLY A 33 -0.38 -30.17 4.34
C GLY A 33 -1.77 -30.25 3.68
N ALA A 34 -2.01 -29.53 2.56
CA ALA A 34 -3.31 -29.51 1.88
C ALA A 34 -3.36 -30.33 0.57
N ALA A 35 -2.31 -31.07 0.22
CA ALA A 35 -2.23 -31.80 -1.05
C ALA A 35 -3.41 -32.77 -1.30
N HIS A 36 -4.02 -33.29 -0.23
CA HIS A 36 -5.16 -34.20 -0.28
C HIS A 36 -6.51 -33.56 0.08
N ALA A 37 -6.60 -32.23 0.12
CA ALA A 37 -7.76 -31.47 0.57
C ALA A 37 -8.84 -31.41 -0.51
N GLY A 38 -9.24 -32.33 -1.20
CA GLY A 38 -10.36 -32.39 -2.13
C GLY A 38 -10.54 -31.21 -3.11
N THR A 39 -11.36 -31.44 -4.15
CA THR A 39 -11.55 -30.49 -5.27
C THR A 39 -12.13 -29.13 -4.86
N THR A 40 -13.00 -29.10 -3.84
CA THR A 40 -13.60 -27.84 -3.35
C THR A 40 -12.56 -26.90 -2.80
N ILE A 41 -11.62 -27.41 -2.01
CA ILE A 41 -10.52 -26.61 -1.43
C ILE A 41 -9.53 -26.19 -2.52
N ASP A 42 -9.24 -27.06 -3.50
CA ASP A 42 -8.41 -26.71 -4.66
C ASP A 42 -8.99 -25.54 -5.45
N SER A 43 -10.28 -25.61 -5.79
CA SER A 43 -10.99 -24.55 -6.51
C SER A 43 -10.97 -23.23 -5.74
N TRP A 44 -11.24 -23.28 -4.43
CA TRP A 44 -11.20 -22.11 -3.56
C TRP A 44 -9.78 -21.54 -3.46
N GLY A 45 -8.77 -22.36 -3.32
CA GLY A 45 -7.36 -21.95 -3.29
C GLY A 45 -6.92 -21.26 -4.57
N ARG A 46 -7.32 -21.76 -5.76
CA ARG A 46 -7.06 -21.09 -7.04
C ARG A 46 -7.77 -19.76 -7.16
N PHE A 47 -9.03 -19.67 -6.75
CA PHE A 47 -9.76 -18.40 -6.71
C PHE A 47 -9.06 -17.38 -5.80
N MET A 48 -8.65 -17.78 -4.60
CA MET A 48 -7.89 -16.92 -3.70
C MET A 48 -6.55 -16.52 -4.30
N GLY A 49 -5.86 -17.43 -4.99
CA GLY A 49 -4.62 -17.13 -5.70
C GLY A 49 -4.80 -16.06 -6.78
N ALA A 50 -5.83 -16.18 -7.62
CA ALA A 50 -6.16 -15.17 -8.62
C ALA A 50 -6.49 -13.81 -7.99
N SER A 51 -7.29 -13.82 -6.91
CA SER A 51 -7.64 -12.61 -6.16
C SER A 51 -6.42 -11.94 -5.57
N PHE A 52 -5.48 -12.73 -5.01
CA PHE A 52 -4.25 -12.22 -4.42
C PHE A 52 -3.28 -11.66 -5.48
N ALA A 53 -3.23 -12.26 -6.67
CA ALA A 53 -2.50 -11.70 -7.80
C ALA A 53 -3.10 -10.35 -8.25
N GLY A 54 -4.43 -10.25 -8.36
CA GLY A 54 -5.13 -9.00 -8.63
C GLY A 54 -4.86 -7.92 -7.57
N TYR A 55 -4.84 -8.32 -6.30
CA TYR A 55 -4.46 -7.44 -5.19
C TYR A 55 -3.02 -6.94 -5.34
N GLY A 56 -2.08 -7.80 -5.74
CA GLY A 56 -0.70 -7.41 -6.06
C GLY A 56 -0.62 -6.38 -7.20
N LEU A 57 -1.44 -6.53 -8.26
CA LEU A 57 -1.52 -5.55 -9.34
C LEU A 57 -2.01 -4.18 -8.84
N ALA A 58 -2.92 -4.12 -7.87
CA ALA A 58 -3.36 -2.87 -7.27
C ALA A 58 -2.21 -2.17 -6.50
N TRP A 59 -1.35 -2.91 -5.79
CA TRP A 59 -0.13 -2.37 -5.19
C TRP A 59 0.84 -1.82 -6.23
N LEU A 60 1.08 -2.55 -7.34
CA LEU A 60 1.93 -2.11 -8.43
C LEU A 60 1.38 -0.87 -9.13
N TRP A 61 0.06 -0.79 -9.28
CA TRP A 61 -0.60 0.41 -9.79
C TRP A 61 -0.36 1.62 -8.87
N ALA A 62 -0.56 1.47 -7.55
CA ALA A 62 -0.31 2.53 -6.59
C ALA A 62 1.16 3.00 -6.61
N ALA A 63 2.12 2.05 -6.77
CA ALA A 63 3.55 2.35 -6.86
C ALA A 63 3.94 3.20 -8.09
N ARG A 64 3.16 3.10 -9.17
CA ARG A 64 3.38 3.85 -10.43
C ARG A 64 2.88 5.29 -10.38
N GLN A 65 1.93 5.59 -9.48
CA GLN A 65 1.32 6.92 -9.40
C GLN A 65 2.31 7.97 -8.88
N ARG A 66 2.13 9.22 -9.32
CA ARG A 66 2.90 10.38 -8.87
C ARG A 66 1.95 11.58 -8.69
N PRO A 67 1.68 12.04 -7.47
CA PRO A 67 2.13 11.48 -6.17
C PRO A 67 1.55 10.10 -5.88
N VAL A 68 2.13 9.38 -4.89
CA VAL A 68 1.58 8.10 -4.44
C VAL A 68 0.22 8.35 -3.78
N PRO A 69 -0.86 7.64 -4.19
CA PRO A 69 -2.19 7.88 -3.65
C PRO A 69 -2.31 7.31 -2.22
N ALA A 70 -2.11 8.13 -1.20
CA ALA A 70 -2.12 7.73 0.20
C ALA A 70 -3.41 6.99 0.60
N ALA A 71 -4.57 7.40 0.06
CA ALA A 71 -5.85 6.72 0.31
C ALA A 71 -5.84 5.28 -0.21
N ALA A 72 -5.34 5.06 -1.43
CA ALA A 72 -5.24 3.71 -2.00
C ALA A 72 -4.29 2.82 -1.18
N VAL A 73 -3.14 3.35 -0.77
CA VAL A 73 -2.18 2.64 0.09
C VAL A 73 -2.83 2.23 1.42
N ARG A 74 -3.60 3.13 2.05
CA ARG A 74 -4.32 2.83 3.29
C ARG A 74 -5.37 1.74 3.11
N VAL A 75 -6.16 1.79 2.03
CA VAL A 75 -7.16 0.76 1.74
C VAL A 75 -6.48 -0.59 1.53
N LEU A 76 -5.44 -0.65 0.70
CA LEU A 76 -4.69 -1.88 0.45
C LEU A 76 -4.06 -2.42 1.74
N ALA A 77 -3.40 -1.57 2.53
CA ALA A 77 -2.82 -1.98 3.81
C ALA A 77 -3.90 -2.44 4.80
N GLY A 78 -5.08 -1.80 4.81
CA GLY A 78 -6.22 -2.22 5.62
C GLY A 78 -6.76 -3.61 5.26
N VAL A 79 -6.87 -3.91 3.97
CA VAL A 79 -7.23 -5.27 3.49
C VAL A 79 -6.20 -6.29 3.94
N PHE A 80 -4.92 -5.97 3.87
CA PHE A 80 -3.83 -6.83 4.32
C PHE A 80 -3.89 -7.10 5.82
N PHE A 81 -4.18 -6.06 6.60
CA PHE A 81 -4.39 -6.16 8.05
C PHE A 81 -5.58 -7.07 8.39
N LEU A 82 -6.70 -6.95 7.67
CA LEU A 82 -7.87 -7.84 7.85
C LEU A 82 -7.53 -9.31 7.58
N GLY A 83 -6.66 -9.58 6.60
CA GLY A 83 -6.11 -10.92 6.37
C GLY A 83 -5.42 -11.47 7.61
N GLY A 84 -4.53 -10.66 8.22
CA GLY A 84 -3.85 -11.01 9.47
C GLY A 84 -4.81 -11.27 10.63
N LEU A 85 -5.86 -10.46 10.79
CA LEU A 85 -6.92 -10.69 11.79
C LEU A 85 -7.65 -12.01 11.55
N GLY A 86 -7.94 -12.35 10.29
CA GLY A 86 -8.53 -13.64 9.94
C GLY A 86 -7.66 -14.83 10.36
N ARG A 87 -6.32 -14.70 10.22
CA ARG A 87 -5.38 -15.73 10.70
C ARG A 87 -5.37 -15.84 12.23
N LEU A 88 -5.42 -14.71 12.94
CA LEU A 88 -5.52 -14.72 14.41
C LEU A 88 -6.81 -15.37 14.87
N LEU A 89 -7.94 -15.11 14.21
CA LEU A 89 -9.21 -15.75 14.50
C LEU A 89 -9.11 -17.27 14.30
N SER A 90 -8.51 -17.72 13.20
CA SER A 90 -8.29 -19.15 12.94
C SER A 90 -7.41 -19.79 14.01
N LEU A 91 -6.33 -19.12 14.43
CA LEU A 91 -5.46 -19.55 15.51
C LEU A 91 -6.23 -19.73 16.83
N GLY A 92 -7.11 -18.76 17.15
CA GLY A 92 -7.93 -18.82 18.38
C GLY A 92 -8.98 -19.93 18.38
N LEU A 93 -9.54 -20.26 17.21
CA LEU A 93 -10.60 -21.26 17.09
C LEU A 93 -10.09 -22.69 16.89
N HIS A 94 -8.98 -22.87 16.17
CA HIS A 94 -8.50 -24.18 15.71
C HIS A 94 -7.12 -24.56 16.26
N GLY A 95 -6.46 -23.64 17.02
CA GLY A 95 -5.14 -23.87 17.58
C GLY A 95 -4.00 -23.53 16.59
N TRP A 96 -2.78 -23.98 16.91
CA TRP A 96 -1.57 -23.58 16.19
C TRP A 96 -1.51 -24.16 14.77
N PRO A 97 -1.45 -23.28 13.74
CA PRO A 97 -1.25 -23.71 12.37
C PRO A 97 0.22 -24.07 12.10
N GLN A 98 0.52 -24.46 10.87
CA GLN A 98 1.90 -24.60 10.40
C GLN A 98 2.68 -23.31 10.62
N TRP A 99 3.95 -23.40 11.03
CA TRP A 99 4.79 -22.28 11.45
C TRP A 99 4.82 -21.09 10.45
N PHE A 100 4.80 -21.40 9.14
CA PHE A 100 4.83 -20.36 8.11
C PHE A 100 3.57 -19.48 8.12
N GLN A 101 2.42 -20.02 8.52
CA GLN A 101 1.17 -19.25 8.68
C GLN A 101 1.29 -18.22 9.80
N VAL A 102 2.03 -18.53 10.85
CA VAL A 102 2.33 -17.60 11.95
C VAL A 102 3.22 -16.48 11.45
N VAL A 103 4.25 -16.79 10.65
CA VAL A 103 5.12 -15.78 10.03
C VAL A 103 4.30 -14.84 9.13
N LEU A 104 3.41 -15.40 8.32
CA LEU A 104 2.53 -14.58 7.46
C LEU A 104 1.62 -13.68 8.30
N ALA A 105 1.04 -14.17 9.39
CA ALA A 105 0.22 -13.36 10.28
C ALA A 105 1.00 -12.18 10.88
N VAL A 106 2.26 -12.41 11.30
CA VAL A 106 3.14 -11.35 11.80
C VAL A 106 3.42 -10.29 10.73
N ILE A 107 3.66 -10.71 9.49
CA ILE A 107 3.87 -9.80 8.35
C ILE A 107 2.58 -9.01 8.05
N GLU A 108 1.44 -9.69 7.98
CA GLU A 108 0.14 -9.10 7.66
C GLU A 108 -0.34 -8.11 8.73
N LEU A 109 0.06 -8.28 9.97
CA LEU A 109 -0.27 -7.35 11.06
C LEU A 109 0.79 -6.27 11.25
N GLY A 110 2.05 -6.58 11.01
CA GLY A 110 3.17 -5.67 11.27
C GLY A 110 3.43 -4.65 10.14
N LEU A 111 3.23 -5.04 8.88
CA LEU A 111 3.48 -4.12 7.76
C LEU A 111 2.44 -3.00 7.58
N PRO A 112 1.13 -3.20 7.80
CA PRO A 112 0.14 -2.14 7.61
C PRO A 112 0.41 -0.86 8.41
N PRO A 113 0.78 -0.90 9.69
CA PRO A 113 1.18 0.31 10.42
C PRO A 113 2.32 1.08 9.76
N VAL A 114 3.30 0.36 9.20
CA VAL A 114 4.43 0.97 8.47
C VAL A 114 3.94 1.67 7.20
N TYR A 115 3.04 1.03 6.44
CA TYR A 115 2.44 1.64 5.25
C TYR A 115 1.59 2.86 5.59
N PHE A 116 0.79 2.82 6.66
CA PHE A 116 0.02 3.98 7.12
C PHE A 116 0.93 5.15 7.46
N TRP A 117 1.98 4.89 8.26
CA TRP A 117 2.92 5.93 8.64
C TRP A 117 3.67 6.53 7.44
N LEU A 118 4.17 5.69 6.52
CA LEU A 118 4.89 6.16 5.34
C LEU A 118 3.97 6.93 4.36
N ALA A 119 2.74 6.49 4.17
CA ALA A 119 1.77 7.18 3.33
C ALA A 119 1.41 8.56 3.88
N ASP A 120 1.27 8.68 5.22
CA ASP A 120 1.02 9.96 5.87
C ASP A 120 2.21 10.90 5.80
N ALA A 121 3.41 10.37 5.97
CA ALA A 121 4.64 11.14 5.88
C ALA A 121 4.90 11.66 4.45
N ASP A 122 4.60 10.84 3.44
CA ASP A 122 4.74 11.22 2.02
C ASP A 122 3.74 12.32 1.65
N ARG A 123 2.48 12.17 2.07
CA ARG A 123 1.43 13.16 1.85
C ARG A 123 1.78 14.52 2.48
N ARG A 124 2.20 14.53 3.76
CA ARG A 124 2.58 15.78 4.45
C ARG A 124 3.75 16.48 3.75
N ALA A 125 4.74 15.73 3.27
CA ALA A 125 5.86 16.29 2.54
C ALA A 125 5.42 16.93 1.21
N PHE A 126 4.44 16.34 0.53
CA PHE A 126 3.86 16.89 -0.68
C PHE A 126 3.07 18.17 -0.42
N ASP A 127 2.17 18.15 0.58
CA ASP A 127 1.34 19.30 0.96
C ASP A 127 2.21 20.52 1.39
N THR A 128 3.34 20.26 2.09
CA THR A 128 4.30 21.30 2.50
C THR A 128 5.02 21.91 1.30
N ALA A 129 5.42 21.08 0.33
CA ALA A 129 6.09 21.55 -0.87
C ALA A 129 5.17 22.42 -1.74
N GLU A 130 3.89 22.05 -1.86
CA GLU A 130 2.89 22.80 -2.61
C GLU A 130 2.58 24.15 -1.94
N SER A 131 2.44 24.16 -0.62
CA SER A 131 2.20 25.40 0.16
C SER A 131 3.39 26.37 0.09
N GLY A 132 4.63 25.84 0.06
CA GLY A 132 5.83 26.67 -0.07
C GLY A 132 6.05 27.25 -1.47
N ALA A 133 5.52 26.58 -2.51
CA ALA A 133 5.59 27.07 -3.88
C ALA A 133 4.54 28.12 -4.22
N GLY A 134 3.49 28.23 -3.40
CA GLY A 134 2.33 29.09 -3.60
C GLY A 134 2.43 30.50 -2.99
N VAL A 135 3.57 30.91 -2.42
CA VAL A 135 3.77 32.30 -1.97
C VAL A 135 4.19 33.13 -3.20
N PRO A 136 3.29 33.93 -3.81
CA PRO A 136 3.72 34.90 -4.78
C PRO A 136 4.63 35.88 -4.02
N TYR A 137 5.88 36.02 -4.49
CA TYR A 137 6.67 37.18 -4.18
C TYR A 137 5.86 38.38 -4.66
N GLU A 138 5.10 39.00 -3.77
CA GLU A 138 4.66 40.37 -3.98
C GLU A 138 5.93 41.21 -4.10
N ALA A 139 6.45 41.29 -5.33
CA ALA A 139 7.43 42.28 -5.71
C ALA A 139 6.83 43.63 -5.28
N GLY A 140 7.42 44.22 -4.27
CA GLY A 140 7.05 45.53 -3.79
C GLY A 140 6.87 46.44 -4.97
N VAL A 141 5.65 46.86 -5.19
CA VAL A 141 5.35 47.97 -6.08
C VAL A 141 6.03 49.18 -5.42
N PRO A 142 7.08 49.76 -6.03
CA PRO A 142 7.62 51.00 -5.52
C PRO A 142 6.53 52.05 -5.69
N ASP A 143 6.02 52.51 -4.55
CA ASP A 143 5.11 53.68 -4.48
C ASP A 143 5.87 54.94 -4.91
N GLY A 144 5.99 55.08 -6.21
CA GLY A 144 6.69 56.16 -6.89
C GLY A 144 5.70 57.16 -7.48
N ARG A 145 4.76 57.68 -6.70
CA ARG A 145 4.02 58.90 -7.08
C ARG A 145 4.47 60.09 -6.25
N SER A 146 5.60 60.63 -6.62
CA SER A 146 5.86 62.05 -6.45
C SER A 146 5.51 62.76 -7.77
N VAL A 147 4.32 63.28 -7.89
CA VAL A 147 3.95 64.22 -8.94
C VAL A 147 4.53 65.58 -8.53
N PRO A 148 5.45 66.20 -9.28
CA PRO A 148 5.83 67.56 -9.05
C PRO A 148 4.73 68.45 -9.62
N ASN A 149 4.10 69.30 -8.76
CA ASN A 149 3.36 70.46 -9.17
C ASN A 149 4.31 71.43 -9.89
N GLY A 150 4.13 71.60 -11.20
CA GLY A 150 4.73 72.68 -11.97
C GLY A 150 3.86 73.96 -11.87
N PRO A 151 4.46 75.19 -11.73
CA PRO A 151 3.73 76.43 -11.69
C PRO A 151 3.41 76.96 -13.11
N ARG A 152 2.27 77.52 -13.24
CA ARG A 152 1.73 78.59 -14.16
C ARG A 152 2.31 78.73 -15.56
#